data_002ffc9572c363868f4b7d08019a3392
#
_entry.id   002ffc9572c363868f4b7d08019a3392
#
_cell.length_a   1.000
_cell.length_b   1.000
_cell.length_c   1.000
_cell.angle_alpha   90.00
_cell.angle_beta   90.00
_cell.angle_gamma   90.00
#
_symmetry.space_group_name_H-M   'P 1'
#
loop_
_entity.id
_entity.type
_entity.pdbx_description
1 polymer ?
#
loop_
_entity_poly.entity_id
_entity_poly.type
_entity_poly.pdbx_seq_one_letter_code
_entity_poly.pdbx_strand_id
1 'polypeptide(L)'
;SRYDRYGEEGVRGGGAGGGAGFDINDIFDNFFGGNPFGGGGGGRRGPTGPPRGSDQEIVVDLPFEEAIFGVDREVEFRTAVACDPCDGSGSAPGSHAESCSTCGGAGQVRQVRQSLLGQMQTVSACPTCEGLGEVVSSPCETCHGEGRRMQSVSYEVRVPAGVDTGSTLRLTGRGAAGARGGAPGDLYVHLRVAPHASLRREGDQLVDEVAITMLQAALGARLGYETLDGVEELAIAPGTQPGEVLRLRGLGVPRLEGRGRGDLLI
;
A
#
# COMPACT_ATOMS: atom_id res chain seq x y z
N SER A 1 -12.87 -34.57 -4.40
CA SER A 1 -13.63 -34.04 -3.25
C SER A 1 -14.01 -35.19 -2.31
N ARG A 2 -14.54 -34.90 -1.09
CA ARG A 2 -14.98 -35.96 -0.16
C ARG A 2 -16.13 -36.77 -0.73
N TYR A 3 -16.94 -36.19 -1.60
CA TYR A 3 -18.03 -36.83 -2.31
C TYR A 3 -17.53 -37.92 -3.32
N ASP A 4 -16.41 -37.64 -3.99
CA ASP A 4 -15.82 -38.57 -4.98
C ASP A 4 -15.19 -39.82 -4.36
N ARG A 5 -14.94 -39.80 -3.05
CA ARG A 5 -14.27 -40.89 -2.33
C ARG A 5 -15.21 -41.79 -1.53
N TYR A 6 -16.37 -41.23 -1.08
CA TYR A 6 -17.23 -41.94 -0.13
C TYR A 6 -18.73 -41.98 -0.50
N GLY A 7 -19.13 -41.45 -1.67
CA GLY A 7 -20.51 -41.42 -2.12
C GLY A 7 -21.50 -40.76 -1.17
N GLU A 8 -22.81 -40.99 -1.37
CA GLU A 8 -23.87 -40.42 -0.53
C GLU A 8 -23.81 -40.86 0.95
N GLU A 9 -23.29 -42.05 1.24
CA GLU A 9 -23.20 -42.58 2.61
C GLU A 9 -22.12 -41.87 3.46
N GLY A 10 -21.04 -41.35 2.81
CA GLY A 10 -19.99 -40.60 3.51
C GLY A 10 -20.39 -39.20 3.94
N VAL A 11 -21.50 -38.69 3.44
CA VAL A 11 -22.06 -37.39 3.83
C VAL A 11 -23.17 -37.55 4.89
N ARG A 12 -23.75 -38.75 5.01
CA ARG A 12 -24.86 -39.05 5.95
C ARG A 12 -24.44 -39.72 7.27
N GLY A 13 -23.17 -40.14 7.38
CA GLY A 13 -22.64 -40.88 8.54
C GLY A 13 -21.87 -40.00 9.52
N GLY A 14 -22.51 -39.04 10.13
CA GLY A 14 -22.01 -38.27 11.26
C GLY A 14 -23.16 -37.93 12.19
N GLY A 15 -23.83 -38.94 12.66
CA GLY A 15 -24.90 -38.78 13.62
C GLY A 15 -24.37 -38.67 15.01
N ALA A 16 -24.85 -37.72 15.70
CA ALA A 16 -25.52 -37.71 17.01
C ALA A 16 -25.41 -36.30 17.61
N GLY A 17 -26.55 -35.69 17.74
CA GLY A 17 -26.81 -34.69 18.77
C GLY A 17 -26.65 -33.23 18.36
N GLY A 18 -27.77 -32.58 18.15
CA GLY A 18 -27.89 -31.13 18.27
C GLY A 18 -28.33 -30.44 16.98
N GLY A 19 -29.59 -30.06 16.91
CA GLY A 19 -30.23 -29.38 15.79
C GLY A 19 -29.45 -28.15 15.35
N ALA A 20 -29.39 -27.97 14.05
CA ALA A 20 -28.97 -26.72 13.43
C ALA A 20 -30.09 -25.68 13.64
N GLY A 21 -30.22 -25.19 14.87
CA GLY A 21 -30.72 -23.88 15.15
C GLY A 21 -29.55 -22.94 14.87
N PHE A 22 -29.72 -22.01 13.97
CA PHE A 22 -28.91 -20.81 13.97
C PHE A 22 -29.15 -20.15 15.31
N ASP A 23 -28.23 -20.30 16.22
CA ASP A 23 -28.36 -19.78 17.57
C ASP A 23 -28.33 -18.26 17.44
N ILE A 24 -29.48 -17.65 17.74
CA ILE A 24 -29.66 -16.20 17.80
C ILE A 24 -28.61 -15.60 18.74
N ASN A 25 -28.08 -16.38 19.69
CA ASN A 25 -26.99 -15.99 20.57
C ASN A 25 -25.66 -15.80 19.84
N ASP A 26 -25.33 -16.63 18.84
CA ASP A 26 -24.11 -16.44 18.05
C ASP A 26 -24.15 -15.16 17.17
N ILE A 27 -25.36 -14.77 16.75
CA ILE A 27 -25.56 -13.48 16.04
C ILE A 27 -25.51 -12.32 17.03
N PHE A 28 -26.04 -12.51 18.24
CA PHE A 28 -26.03 -11.50 19.30
C PHE A 28 -24.60 -11.27 19.83
N ASP A 29 -23.81 -12.32 20.03
CA ASP A 29 -22.40 -12.23 20.46
C ASP A 29 -21.52 -11.59 19.40
N ASN A 30 -21.82 -11.79 18.12
CA ASN A 30 -21.07 -11.17 17.01
C ASN A 30 -21.49 -9.72 16.73
N PHE A 31 -22.74 -9.34 17.04
CA PHE A 31 -23.26 -8.00 16.74
C PHE A 31 -23.23 -7.06 17.96
N PHE A 32 -23.38 -7.57 19.15
CA PHE A 32 -23.32 -6.80 20.39
C PHE A 32 -22.08 -7.07 21.25
N GLY A 33 -21.12 -7.83 20.73
CA GLY A 33 -19.73 -8.02 21.17
C GLY A 33 -19.31 -7.60 22.57
N GLY A 34 -20.12 -7.86 23.56
CA GLY A 34 -19.84 -7.48 24.91
C GLY A 34 -20.53 -8.43 25.88
N ASN A 35 -19.84 -9.52 26.22
CA ASN A 35 -20.21 -10.40 27.30
C ASN A 35 -20.24 -9.62 28.64
N PRO A 36 -21.39 -9.28 29.24
CA PRO A 36 -21.42 -8.51 30.48
C PRO A 36 -21.04 -9.36 31.72
N PHE A 37 -20.75 -10.68 31.56
CA PHE A 37 -20.49 -11.58 32.66
C PHE A 37 -19.22 -12.43 32.60
N GLY A 38 -18.32 -12.16 31.62
CA GLY A 38 -17.04 -12.84 31.51
C GLY A 38 -15.90 -11.98 32.04
N GLY A 39 -15.44 -12.20 33.24
CA GLY A 39 -14.31 -11.53 33.83
C GLY A 39 -13.03 -11.79 33.04
N GLY A 40 -12.32 -10.72 32.62
CA GLY A 40 -11.04 -10.77 31.96
C GLY A 40 -10.82 -9.52 31.13
N GLY A 41 -10.66 -8.36 31.79
CA GLY A 41 -10.52 -7.06 31.20
C GLY A 41 -9.27 -6.87 30.34
N GLY A 42 -9.39 -7.10 29.07
CA GLY A 42 -8.51 -6.55 28.05
C GLY A 42 -9.22 -5.41 27.32
N GLY A 43 -9.60 -4.35 28.04
CA GLY A 43 -10.03 -3.13 27.37
C GLY A 43 -8.93 -2.70 26.41
N ARG A 44 -9.19 -2.74 25.10
CA ARG A 44 -8.33 -2.10 24.08
C ARG A 44 -8.15 -0.65 24.51
N ARG A 45 -7.05 -0.36 25.17
CA ARG A 45 -6.60 1.02 25.34
C ARG A 45 -6.52 1.61 23.95
N GLY A 46 -7.42 2.54 23.62
CA GLY A 46 -7.23 3.34 22.43
C GLY A 46 -5.83 3.94 22.47
N PRO A 47 -5.20 4.18 21.32
CA PRO A 47 -3.86 4.77 21.29
C PRO A 47 -3.89 6.08 22.07
N THR A 48 -3.20 6.09 23.20
CA THR A 48 -2.93 7.29 24.01
C THR A 48 -1.64 7.90 23.48
N GLY A 49 -1.67 9.16 23.13
CA GLY A 49 -0.51 9.89 22.63
C GLY A 49 -0.80 10.62 21.31
N PRO A 50 0.22 11.34 20.80
CA PRO A 50 0.09 12.05 19.53
C PRO A 50 -0.32 11.12 18.39
N PRO A 51 -1.33 11.50 17.58
CA PRO A 51 -1.81 10.67 16.49
C PRO A 51 -0.74 10.55 15.39
N ARG A 52 -0.63 9.36 14.82
CA ARG A 52 0.21 9.13 13.64
C ARG A 52 -0.28 10.01 12.48
N GLY A 53 0.65 10.51 11.69
CA GLY A 53 0.36 11.20 10.44
C GLY A 53 -0.37 10.30 9.45
N SER A 54 -1.13 10.92 8.57
CA SER A 54 -1.82 10.20 7.49
C SER A 54 -0.81 9.67 6.47
N ASP A 55 -1.11 8.50 5.94
CA ASP A 55 -0.41 7.99 4.76
C ASP A 55 -0.73 8.89 3.56
N GLN A 56 0.19 8.98 2.62
CA GLN A 56 0.06 9.77 1.40
C GLN A 56 0.15 8.84 0.19
N GLU A 57 -0.58 9.17 -0.85
CA GLU A 57 -0.59 8.41 -2.09
C GLU A 57 -0.31 9.35 -3.26
N ILE A 58 0.61 8.95 -4.13
CA ILE A 58 0.92 9.67 -5.36
C ILE A 58 0.97 8.71 -6.53
N VAL A 59 0.70 9.21 -7.72
CA VAL A 59 0.83 8.47 -8.98
C VAL A 59 2.02 9.02 -9.74
N VAL A 60 2.88 8.13 -10.21
CA VAL A 60 4.06 8.46 -11.02
C VAL A 60 3.91 7.79 -12.38
N ASP A 61 3.94 8.62 -13.42
CA ASP A 61 3.97 8.16 -14.80
C ASP A 61 5.39 7.84 -15.22
N LEU A 62 5.59 6.63 -15.73
CA LEU A 62 6.88 6.13 -16.18
C LEU A 62 6.83 5.86 -17.70
N PRO A 63 7.82 6.28 -18.48
CA PRO A 63 8.05 5.73 -19.80
C PRO A 63 8.25 4.22 -19.74
N PHE A 64 7.93 3.52 -20.82
CA PHE A 64 8.00 2.06 -20.89
C PHE A 64 9.42 1.55 -20.60
N GLU A 65 10.43 2.21 -21.17
CA GLU A 65 11.84 1.86 -21.01
C GLU A 65 12.31 1.99 -19.55
N GLU A 66 11.89 3.06 -18.86
CA GLU A 66 12.22 3.26 -17.46
C GLU A 66 11.59 2.18 -16.57
N ALA A 67 10.40 1.71 -16.92
CA ALA A 67 9.76 0.61 -16.20
C ALA A 67 10.48 -0.73 -16.41
N ILE A 68 11.06 -0.95 -17.60
CA ILE A 68 11.82 -2.16 -17.91
C ILE A 68 13.20 -2.15 -17.23
N PHE A 69 13.94 -1.05 -17.31
CA PHE A 69 15.32 -0.99 -16.82
C PHE A 69 15.44 -0.51 -15.38
N GLY A 70 14.38 0.08 -14.84
CA GLY A 70 14.41 0.77 -13.55
C GLY A 70 14.99 2.16 -13.64
N VAL A 71 14.64 3.02 -12.70
CA VAL A 71 15.08 4.42 -12.67
C VAL A 71 15.02 4.95 -11.24
N ASP A 72 15.89 5.87 -10.90
CA ASP A 72 15.77 6.69 -9.71
C ASP A 72 15.02 7.98 -10.10
N ARG A 73 13.83 8.20 -9.50
CA ARG A 73 12.93 9.29 -9.87
C ARG A 73 12.71 10.21 -8.68
N GLU A 74 12.90 11.48 -8.89
CA GLU A 74 12.54 12.49 -7.91
C GLU A 74 11.05 12.80 -8.02
N VAL A 75 10.33 12.72 -6.88
CA VAL A 75 8.90 13.01 -6.79
C VAL A 75 8.67 14.16 -5.82
N GLU A 76 7.97 15.18 -6.26
CA GLU A 76 7.60 16.33 -5.45
C GLU A 76 6.10 16.30 -5.16
N PHE A 77 5.75 16.49 -3.88
CA PHE A 77 4.35 16.62 -3.46
C PHE A 77 4.24 17.46 -2.21
N ARG A 78 3.02 17.92 -1.92
CA ARG A 78 2.74 18.76 -0.76
C ARG A 78 2.20 17.91 0.38
N THR A 79 2.88 17.95 1.52
CA THR A 79 2.48 17.19 2.71
C THR A 79 2.76 17.96 4.00
N ALA A 80 2.19 17.49 5.12
CA ALA A 80 2.53 18.02 6.42
C ALA A 80 3.91 17.50 6.84
N VAL A 81 4.82 18.42 7.19
CA VAL A 81 6.14 18.13 7.75
C VAL A 81 6.22 18.60 9.19
N ALA A 82 7.12 18.04 9.98
CA ALA A 82 7.38 18.53 11.32
C ALA A 82 7.77 20.02 11.28
N CYS A 83 7.32 20.77 12.24
CA CYS A 83 7.63 22.20 12.33
C CYS A 83 9.02 22.39 12.91
N ASP A 84 9.98 22.88 12.11
CA ASP A 84 11.37 23.04 12.52
C ASP A 84 11.55 23.93 13.77
N PRO A 85 10.87 25.12 13.90
CA PRO A 85 11.07 25.99 15.05
C PRO A 85 10.72 25.37 16.41
N CYS A 86 9.82 24.35 16.43
CA CYS A 86 9.42 23.69 17.67
C CYS A 86 9.72 22.19 17.67
N ASP A 87 10.47 21.72 16.69
CA ASP A 87 10.87 20.29 16.55
C ASP A 87 9.66 19.33 16.60
N GLY A 88 8.55 19.77 16.02
CA GLY A 88 7.32 18.99 15.98
C GLY A 88 6.48 19.02 17.27
N SER A 89 6.93 19.61 18.36
CA SER A 89 6.22 19.61 19.65
C SER A 89 4.94 20.45 19.67
N GLY A 90 4.86 21.47 18.84
CA GLY A 90 3.78 22.47 18.86
C GLY A 90 3.96 23.55 19.91
N SER A 91 4.92 23.43 20.81
CA SER A 91 5.20 24.42 21.88
C SER A 91 6.16 25.49 21.37
N ALA A 92 6.04 26.72 21.90
CA ALA A 92 6.99 27.77 21.60
C ALA A 92 8.40 27.36 22.05
N PRO A 93 9.47 27.85 21.38
CA PRO A 93 10.85 27.55 21.77
C PRO A 93 11.09 27.89 23.24
N GLY A 94 11.63 26.94 24.00
CA GLY A 94 11.87 27.10 25.44
C GLY A 94 10.67 26.79 26.34
N SER A 95 9.50 26.46 25.79
CA SER A 95 8.35 25.98 26.53
C SER A 95 8.13 24.50 26.25
N HIS A 96 7.42 23.81 27.16
CA HIS A 96 7.09 22.40 27.04
C HIS A 96 5.60 22.19 27.16
N ALA A 97 5.08 21.09 26.57
CA ALA A 97 3.73 20.66 26.82
C ALA A 97 3.59 20.19 28.28
N GLU A 98 2.51 20.56 28.92
CA GLU A 98 2.19 20.17 30.29
C GLU A 98 1.19 19.01 30.31
N SER A 99 1.30 18.13 31.30
CA SER A 99 0.33 17.06 31.46
C SER A 99 -1.08 17.63 31.68
N CYS A 100 -2.04 17.13 30.92
CA CYS A 100 -3.42 17.60 31.00
C CYS A 100 -4.01 17.36 32.41
N SER A 101 -4.38 18.42 33.10
CA SER A 101 -4.94 18.35 34.46
C SER A 101 -6.26 17.60 34.54
N THR A 102 -7.05 17.59 33.46
CA THR A 102 -8.36 16.91 33.41
C THR A 102 -8.25 15.40 33.39
N CYS A 103 -7.26 14.84 32.69
CA CYS A 103 -7.08 13.39 32.58
C CYS A 103 -5.80 12.89 33.26
N GLY A 104 -4.99 13.77 33.85
CA GLY A 104 -3.72 13.42 34.48
C GLY A 104 -2.71 12.80 33.50
N GLY A 105 -2.69 13.22 32.24
CA GLY A 105 -1.84 12.65 31.19
C GLY A 105 -2.41 11.42 30.48
N ALA A 106 -3.54 10.87 30.94
CA ALA A 106 -4.10 9.64 30.39
C ALA A 106 -4.75 9.78 28.98
N GLY A 107 -4.98 10.99 28.50
CA GLY A 107 -5.63 11.27 27.22
C GLY A 107 -7.12 10.89 27.18
N GLN A 108 -7.62 10.16 28.17
CA GLN A 108 -8.98 9.63 28.21
C GLN A 108 -9.64 9.93 29.56
N VAL A 109 -10.94 10.11 29.53
CA VAL A 109 -11.77 10.23 30.72
C VAL A 109 -12.79 9.11 30.77
N ARG A 110 -13.00 8.58 31.99
CA ARG A 110 -13.99 7.53 32.23
C ARG A 110 -15.25 8.18 32.80
N GLN A 111 -16.35 7.96 32.13
CA GLN A 111 -17.68 8.40 32.61
C GLN A 111 -18.51 7.18 32.98
N VAL A 112 -19.02 7.18 34.21
CA VAL A 112 -19.97 6.15 34.67
C VAL A 112 -21.36 6.74 34.52
N ARG A 113 -22.17 6.16 33.65
CA ARG A 113 -23.59 6.48 33.50
C ARG A 113 -24.43 5.39 34.13
N GLN A 114 -25.32 5.77 35.03
CA GLN A 114 -26.36 4.87 35.55
C GLN A 114 -27.48 4.79 34.51
N SER A 115 -27.82 3.57 34.09
CA SER A 115 -28.97 3.29 33.26
C SER A 115 -29.93 2.35 34.04
N LEU A 116 -31.16 2.17 33.55
CA LEU A 116 -32.13 1.25 34.13
C LEU A 116 -31.64 -0.23 34.11
N LEU A 117 -30.61 -0.53 33.31
CA LEU A 117 -30.01 -1.87 33.18
C LEU A 117 -28.70 -2.03 33.95
N GLY A 118 -28.28 -1.02 34.74
CA GLY A 118 -27.04 -1.05 35.50
C GLY A 118 -26.09 0.12 35.20
N GLN A 119 -24.90 0.05 35.77
CA GLN A 119 -23.84 1.06 35.55
C GLN A 119 -23.08 0.75 34.24
N MET A 120 -23.13 1.68 33.34
CA MET A 120 -22.32 1.63 32.10
C MET A 120 -21.11 2.52 32.26
N GLN A 121 -19.91 1.97 32.08
CA GLN A 121 -18.67 2.71 32.06
C GLN A 121 -18.25 3.00 30.59
N THR A 122 -18.24 4.26 30.23
CA THR A 122 -17.82 4.71 28.91
C THR A 122 -16.46 5.41 29.01
N VAL A 123 -15.52 5.02 28.15
CA VAL A 123 -14.22 5.68 28.02
C VAL A 123 -14.29 6.57 26.77
N SER A 124 -13.99 7.85 26.93
CA SER A 124 -13.96 8.82 25.83
C SER A 124 -12.65 9.61 25.83
N ALA A 125 -12.27 10.16 24.66
CA ALA A 125 -11.15 11.07 24.60
C ALA A 125 -11.37 12.26 25.55
N CYS A 126 -10.31 12.71 26.22
CA CYS A 126 -10.39 13.85 27.11
C CYS A 126 -10.73 15.12 26.30
N PRO A 127 -11.79 15.84 26.65
CA PRO A 127 -12.21 17.03 25.89
C PRO A 127 -11.21 18.19 25.96
N THR A 128 -10.35 18.22 26.98
CA THR A 128 -9.36 19.31 27.17
C THR A 128 -8.11 19.13 26.31
N CYS A 129 -7.64 17.88 26.17
CA CYS A 129 -6.43 17.58 25.39
C CYS A 129 -6.72 16.78 24.11
N GLU A 130 -7.99 16.52 23.80
CA GLU A 130 -8.42 15.79 22.60
C GLU A 130 -7.77 14.41 22.42
N GLY A 131 -7.45 13.77 23.53
CA GLY A 131 -6.83 12.45 23.52
C GLY A 131 -5.30 12.46 23.64
N LEU A 132 -4.65 13.61 23.55
CA LEU A 132 -3.18 13.72 23.55
C LEU A 132 -2.55 13.49 24.93
N GLY A 133 -3.27 13.73 26.00
CA GLY A 133 -2.73 13.64 27.37
C GLY A 133 -1.97 14.89 27.82
N GLU A 134 -1.60 15.76 26.89
CA GLU A 134 -0.81 16.96 27.13
C GLU A 134 -1.50 18.19 26.54
N VAL A 135 -1.24 19.37 27.15
CA VAL A 135 -1.75 20.66 26.71
C VAL A 135 -0.59 21.61 26.50
N VAL A 136 -0.58 22.31 25.38
CA VAL A 136 0.42 23.34 25.06
C VAL A 136 -0.06 24.67 25.60
N SER A 137 0.60 25.18 26.65
CA SER A 137 0.28 26.48 27.27
C SER A 137 0.74 27.66 26.41
N SER A 138 1.86 27.52 25.72
CA SER A 138 2.45 28.52 24.83
C SER A 138 2.64 27.93 23.44
N PRO A 139 1.68 28.13 22.50
CA PRO A 139 1.77 27.55 21.18
C PRO A 139 2.88 28.18 20.33
N CYS A 140 3.54 27.38 19.51
CA CYS A 140 4.50 27.84 18.53
C CYS A 140 3.83 28.76 17.51
N GLU A 141 4.38 29.94 17.27
CA GLU A 141 3.83 30.94 16.35
C GLU A 141 3.76 30.45 14.89
N THR A 142 4.69 29.58 14.48
CA THR A 142 4.76 29.07 13.11
C THR A 142 3.71 28.03 12.80
N CYS A 143 3.41 27.14 13.73
CA CYS A 143 2.46 26.01 13.51
C CYS A 143 1.19 26.15 14.37
N HIS A 144 1.06 27.21 15.16
CA HIS A 144 -0.10 27.48 16.02
C HIS A 144 -0.49 26.30 16.95
N GLY A 145 0.52 25.56 17.41
CA GLY A 145 0.32 24.45 18.32
C GLY A 145 0.11 23.08 17.67
N GLU A 146 0.06 23.00 16.34
CA GLU A 146 -0.10 21.71 15.63
C GLU A 146 1.19 20.86 15.60
N GLY A 147 2.36 21.48 15.74
CA GLY A 147 3.65 20.77 15.62
C GLY A 147 4.05 20.44 14.18
N ARG A 148 3.24 20.81 13.19
CA ARG A 148 3.48 20.50 11.78
C ARG A 148 3.03 21.63 10.87
N ARG A 149 3.56 21.68 9.65
CA ARG A 149 3.20 22.67 8.63
C ARG A 149 3.12 22.02 7.26
N MET A 150 2.30 22.56 6.38
CA MET A 150 2.21 22.11 4.98
C MET A 150 3.40 22.66 4.18
N GLN A 151 4.15 21.77 3.55
CA GLN A 151 5.31 22.10 2.72
C GLN A 151 5.40 21.16 1.53
N SER A 152 5.95 21.67 0.41
CA SER A 152 6.42 20.81 -0.68
C SER A 152 7.69 20.11 -0.27
N VAL A 153 7.72 18.81 -0.44
CA VAL A 153 8.89 17.96 -0.19
C VAL A 153 9.22 17.17 -1.43
N SER A 154 10.49 16.90 -1.63
CA SER A 154 11.00 16.08 -2.71
C SER A 154 11.66 14.83 -2.14
N TYR A 155 11.34 13.68 -2.72
CA TYR A 155 11.95 12.41 -2.36
C TYR A 155 12.45 11.69 -3.62
N GLU A 156 13.65 11.14 -3.51
CA GLU A 156 14.16 10.22 -4.51
C GLU A 156 13.54 8.83 -4.28
N VAL A 157 12.85 8.34 -5.32
CA VAL A 157 12.17 7.04 -5.33
C VAL A 157 12.89 6.13 -6.29
N ARG A 158 13.46 5.06 -5.77
CA ARG A 158 14.10 4.03 -6.60
C ARG A 158 13.06 3.05 -7.13
N VAL A 159 12.79 3.13 -8.41
CA VAL A 159 11.90 2.21 -9.13
C VAL A 159 12.72 1.00 -9.60
N PRO A 160 12.40 -0.21 -9.14
CA PRO A 160 13.12 -1.41 -9.58
C PRO A 160 12.81 -1.73 -11.04
N ALA A 161 13.74 -2.43 -11.71
CA ALA A 161 13.55 -2.90 -13.07
C ALA A 161 12.44 -3.94 -13.16
N GLY A 162 11.62 -3.86 -14.22
CA GLY A 162 10.56 -4.84 -14.48
C GLY A 162 9.23 -4.53 -13.81
N VAL A 163 9.03 -3.34 -13.26
CA VAL A 163 7.73 -2.91 -12.71
C VAL A 163 6.65 -2.86 -13.79
N ASP A 164 5.39 -2.93 -13.34
CA ASP A 164 4.24 -2.82 -14.23
C ASP A 164 3.24 -1.77 -13.72
N THR A 165 2.31 -1.39 -14.58
CA THR A 165 1.19 -0.54 -14.19
C THR A 165 0.41 -1.17 -13.04
N GLY A 166 0.10 -0.35 -12.00
CA GLY A 166 -0.55 -0.80 -10.78
C GLY A 166 0.41 -1.29 -9.69
N SER A 167 1.71 -1.39 -9.97
CA SER A 167 2.72 -1.62 -8.94
C SER A 167 2.75 -0.47 -7.94
N THR A 168 2.87 -0.78 -6.66
CA THR A 168 2.91 0.21 -5.58
C THR A 168 4.19 0.07 -4.77
N LEU A 169 4.92 1.16 -4.65
CA LEU A 169 6.11 1.25 -3.81
C LEU A 169 5.73 1.93 -2.49
N ARG A 170 6.09 1.33 -1.36
CA ARG A 170 5.88 1.90 -0.04
C ARG A 170 7.17 2.46 0.52
N LEU A 171 7.17 3.74 0.83
CA LEU A 171 8.25 4.42 1.52
C LEU A 171 7.82 4.71 2.96
N THR A 172 8.35 3.91 3.87
CA THR A 172 8.00 3.98 5.30
C THR A 172 8.42 5.30 5.91
N GLY A 173 7.50 5.96 6.62
CA GLY A 173 7.77 7.22 7.32
C GLY A 173 7.94 8.44 6.42
N ARG A 174 7.56 8.36 5.12
CA ARG A 174 7.63 9.48 4.16
C ARG A 174 6.27 10.10 3.85
N GLY A 175 5.22 9.71 4.59
CA GLY A 175 3.91 10.34 4.54
C GLY A 175 3.84 11.64 5.34
N ALA A 176 2.64 12.05 5.72
CA ALA A 176 2.43 13.26 6.52
C ALA A 176 2.99 13.09 7.94
N ALA A 177 3.57 14.15 8.49
CA ALA A 177 3.97 14.19 9.88
C ALA A 177 2.74 14.09 10.80
N GLY A 178 2.86 13.35 11.90
CA GLY A 178 1.86 13.33 12.95
C GLY A 178 1.80 14.67 13.68
N ALA A 179 0.64 14.99 14.23
CA ALA A 179 0.51 16.18 15.05
C ALA A 179 1.29 16.04 16.36
N ARG A 180 1.88 17.13 16.84
CA ARG A 180 2.56 17.22 18.15
C ARG A 180 3.55 16.08 18.39
N GLY A 181 4.45 15.82 17.43
CA GLY A 181 5.48 14.78 17.53
C GLY A 181 4.99 13.36 17.29
N GLY A 182 3.76 13.19 16.80
CA GLY A 182 3.26 11.87 16.35
C GLY A 182 4.12 11.30 15.22
N ALA A 183 4.22 9.98 15.17
CA ALA A 183 4.97 9.30 14.12
C ALA A 183 4.44 9.67 12.73
N PRO A 184 5.29 9.82 11.71
CA PRO A 184 4.84 10.09 10.35
C PRO A 184 4.09 8.88 9.75
N GLY A 185 3.24 9.17 8.77
CA GLY A 185 2.63 8.18 7.90
C GLY A 185 3.62 7.60 6.89
N ASP A 186 3.13 6.80 5.97
CA ASP A 186 3.90 6.23 4.87
C ASP A 186 3.51 6.91 3.55
N LEU A 187 4.41 6.85 2.57
CA LEU A 187 4.13 7.29 1.22
C LEU A 187 3.97 6.06 0.32
N TYR A 188 2.85 5.98 -0.38
CA TYR A 188 2.57 4.99 -1.40
C TYR A 188 2.70 5.63 -2.77
N VAL A 189 3.60 5.09 -3.58
CA VAL A 189 3.85 5.54 -4.94
C VAL A 189 3.25 4.52 -5.89
N HIS A 190 2.16 4.89 -6.55
CA HIS A 190 1.50 4.06 -7.56
C HIS A 190 2.14 4.33 -8.91
N LEU A 191 2.63 3.29 -9.56
CA LEU A 191 3.30 3.39 -10.85
C LEU A 191 2.29 3.19 -11.98
N ARG A 192 2.34 4.07 -12.97
CA ARG A 192 1.59 3.97 -14.21
C ARG A 192 2.55 4.00 -15.37
N VAL A 193 2.68 2.88 -16.07
CA VAL A 193 3.59 2.74 -17.21
C VAL A 193 2.88 3.19 -18.47
N ALA A 194 3.51 4.09 -19.22
CA ALA A 194 3.02 4.49 -20.52
C ALA A 194 3.15 3.33 -21.53
N PRO A 195 2.19 3.14 -22.45
CA PRO A 195 2.33 2.15 -23.49
C PRO A 195 3.48 2.51 -24.44
N HIS A 196 4.21 1.50 -24.90
CA HIS A 196 5.20 1.67 -25.97
C HIS A 196 4.52 1.72 -27.34
N ALA A 197 5.19 2.30 -28.34
CA ALA A 197 4.63 2.49 -29.69
C ALA A 197 4.37 1.16 -30.43
N SER A 198 5.25 0.17 -30.28
CA SER A 198 5.17 -1.14 -30.95
C SER A 198 5.14 -2.29 -29.94
N LEU A 199 6.01 -2.25 -28.92
CA LEU A 199 6.17 -3.32 -27.96
C LEU A 199 4.96 -3.43 -27.00
N ARG A 200 4.48 -4.63 -26.80
CA ARG A 200 3.49 -4.99 -25.79
C ARG A 200 4.14 -5.89 -24.75
N ARG A 201 3.77 -5.71 -23.51
CA ARG A 201 4.22 -6.55 -22.41
C ARG A 201 3.21 -7.64 -22.12
N GLU A 202 3.67 -8.89 -22.06
CA GLU A 202 2.90 -10.06 -21.65
C GLU A 202 3.65 -10.80 -20.52
N GLY A 203 3.38 -10.39 -19.28
CA GLY A 203 4.12 -10.89 -18.12
C GLY A 203 5.59 -10.48 -18.15
N ASP A 204 6.50 -11.47 -18.24
CA ASP A 204 7.95 -11.24 -18.38
C ASP A 204 8.38 -11.12 -19.85
N GLN A 205 7.48 -11.36 -20.81
CA GLN A 205 7.80 -11.31 -22.24
C GLN A 205 7.45 -9.96 -22.83
N LEU A 206 8.20 -9.59 -23.86
CA LEU A 206 7.85 -8.51 -24.77
C LEU A 206 7.37 -9.11 -26.07
N VAL A 207 6.37 -8.51 -26.68
CA VAL A 207 5.77 -8.96 -27.92
C VAL A 207 5.72 -7.79 -28.90
N ASP A 208 6.13 -8.04 -30.13
CA ASP A 208 6.01 -7.08 -31.24
C ASP A 208 5.60 -7.79 -32.53
N GLU A 209 5.10 -7.04 -33.48
CA GLU A 209 4.69 -7.52 -34.80
C GLU A 209 5.50 -6.82 -35.90
N VAL A 210 6.24 -7.62 -36.70
CA VAL A 210 7.01 -7.11 -37.81
C VAL A 210 6.39 -7.53 -39.13
N ALA A 211 6.07 -6.55 -39.96
CA ALA A 211 5.60 -6.80 -41.32
C ALA A 211 6.77 -7.07 -42.26
N ILE A 212 6.78 -8.22 -42.90
CA ILE A 212 7.77 -8.60 -43.92
C ILE A 212 7.12 -8.73 -45.30
N THR A 213 7.89 -8.55 -46.33
CA THR A 213 7.39 -8.76 -47.70
C THR A 213 7.31 -10.25 -48.04
N MET A 214 6.44 -10.60 -49.00
CA MET A 214 6.29 -11.99 -49.49
C MET A 214 7.64 -12.54 -49.99
N LEU A 215 8.49 -11.74 -50.61
CA LEU A 215 9.82 -12.16 -51.08
C LEU A 215 10.76 -12.50 -49.92
N GLN A 216 10.73 -11.70 -48.85
CA GLN A 216 11.51 -11.95 -47.61
C GLN A 216 11.03 -13.23 -46.92
N ALA A 217 9.72 -13.44 -46.86
CA ALA A 217 9.16 -14.67 -46.30
C ALA A 217 9.50 -15.93 -47.14
N ALA A 218 9.45 -15.83 -48.48
CA ALA A 218 9.71 -16.95 -49.38
C ALA A 218 11.17 -17.36 -49.46
N LEU A 219 12.07 -16.36 -49.56
CA LEU A 219 13.52 -16.57 -49.78
C LEU A 219 14.33 -16.58 -48.50
N GLY A 220 13.74 -16.12 -47.42
CA GLY A 220 14.43 -15.77 -46.17
C GLY A 220 15.08 -14.38 -46.25
N ALA A 221 15.33 -13.83 -45.10
CA ALA A 221 15.99 -12.51 -44.98
C ALA A 221 16.69 -12.37 -43.63
N ARG A 222 17.60 -11.41 -43.57
CA ARG A 222 18.19 -10.91 -42.34
C ARG A 222 17.79 -9.45 -42.17
N LEU A 223 17.12 -9.13 -41.11
CA LEU A 223 16.60 -7.79 -40.83
C LEU A 223 17.28 -7.27 -39.57
N GLY A 224 17.73 -6.03 -39.58
CA GLY A 224 18.06 -5.33 -38.35
C GLY A 224 16.77 -4.97 -37.64
N TYR A 225 16.62 -5.41 -36.41
CA TYR A 225 15.46 -5.11 -35.56
C TYR A 225 15.91 -4.31 -34.34
N GLU A 226 15.26 -3.19 -34.10
CA GLU A 226 15.56 -2.31 -32.98
C GLU A 226 14.85 -2.80 -31.71
N THR A 227 15.63 -3.33 -30.77
CA THR A 227 15.16 -3.74 -29.43
C THR A 227 15.42 -2.64 -28.42
N LEU A 228 14.91 -2.77 -27.20
CA LEU A 228 15.20 -1.85 -26.09
C LEU A 228 16.70 -1.86 -25.69
N ASP A 229 17.42 -2.92 -25.98
CA ASP A 229 18.85 -3.08 -25.65
C ASP A 229 19.76 -2.71 -26.81
N GLY A 230 19.21 -2.43 -27.99
CA GLY A 230 19.96 -2.08 -29.20
C GLY A 230 19.45 -2.83 -30.44
N VAL A 231 20.26 -2.80 -31.53
CA VAL A 231 19.90 -3.44 -32.79
C VAL A 231 20.34 -4.91 -32.77
N GLU A 232 19.40 -5.82 -32.99
CA GLU A 232 19.60 -7.26 -33.11
C GLU A 232 19.33 -7.73 -34.55
N GLU A 233 20.01 -8.78 -34.98
CA GLU A 233 19.76 -9.40 -36.29
C GLU A 233 18.62 -10.41 -36.20
N LEU A 234 17.51 -10.13 -36.86
CA LEU A 234 16.38 -11.04 -36.99
C LEU A 234 16.53 -11.90 -38.25
N ALA A 235 16.82 -13.18 -38.06
CA ALA A 235 16.97 -14.13 -39.17
C ALA A 235 15.60 -14.76 -39.50
N ILE A 236 15.07 -14.47 -40.68
CA ILE A 236 13.84 -15.01 -41.20
C ILE A 236 14.18 -16.23 -42.11
N ALA A 237 13.67 -17.39 -41.75
CA ALA A 237 13.88 -18.61 -42.52
C ALA A 237 13.11 -18.59 -43.88
N PRO A 238 13.62 -19.21 -44.94
CA PRO A 238 12.87 -19.35 -46.16
C PRO A 238 11.57 -20.18 -45.90
N GLY A 239 10.44 -19.68 -46.42
CA GLY A 239 9.14 -20.31 -46.25
C GLY A 239 8.42 -19.93 -44.95
N THR A 240 8.88 -18.94 -44.21
CA THR A 240 8.20 -18.41 -43.01
C THR A 240 6.76 -18.04 -43.30
N GLN A 241 5.84 -18.49 -42.44
CA GLN A 241 4.40 -18.25 -42.57
C GLN A 241 3.94 -17.04 -41.73
N PRO A 242 2.84 -16.37 -42.12
CA PRO A 242 2.24 -15.36 -41.30
C PRO A 242 1.87 -15.88 -39.89
N GLY A 243 2.24 -15.14 -38.86
CA GLY A 243 2.01 -15.53 -37.47
C GLY A 243 3.08 -16.44 -36.87
N GLU A 244 4.15 -16.74 -37.60
CA GLU A 244 5.29 -17.47 -37.06
C GLU A 244 6.03 -16.58 -36.05
N VAL A 245 6.37 -17.16 -34.89
CA VAL A 245 6.97 -16.42 -33.77
C VAL A 245 8.46 -16.70 -33.69
N LEU A 246 9.24 -15.66 -33.83
CA LEU A 246 10.69 -15.66 -33.62
C LEU A 246 10.99 -15.22 -32.17
N ARG A 247 11.84 -15.99 -31.49
CA ARG A 247 12.15 -15.77 -30.08
C ARG A 247 13.59 -15.28 -29.90
N LEU A 248 13.71 -14.07 -29.41
CA LEU A 248 14.99 -13.48 -28.98
C LEU A 248 15.11 -13.65 -27.45
N ARG A 249 16.04 -14.50 -27.03
CA ARG A 249 16.16 -14.89 -25.63
C ARG A 249 16.78 -13.79 -24.78
N GLY A 250 16.22 -13.55 -23.59
CA GLY A 250 16.77 -12.62 -22.61
C GLY A 250 16.58 -11.15 -22.94
N LEU A 251 15.80 -10.80 -23.98
CA LEU A 251 15.50 -9.42 -24.37
C LEU A 251 14.10 -8.98 -23.93
N GLY A 252 13.47 -9.75 -23.03
CA GLY A 252 12.21 -9.38 -22.40
C GLY A 252 12.37 -8.55 -21.14
N VAL A 253 11.36 -8.60 -20.27
CA VAL A 253 11.28 -7.85 -19.02
C VAL A 253 12.13 -8.52 -17.93
N PRO A 254 12.92 -7.75 -17.16
CA PRO A 254 13.57 -8.27 -15.97
C PRO A 254 12.54 -8.76 -14.94
N ARG A 255 12.86 -9.85 -14.26
CA ARG A 255 12.00 -10.38 -13.21
C ARG A 255 12.19 -9.63 -11.91
N LEU A 256 11.10 -9.15 -11.31
CA LEU A 256 11.12 -8.50 -10.00
C LEU A 256 11.56 -9.46 -8.89
N GLU A 257 11.10 -10.71 -8.97
CA GLU A 257 11.48 -11.78 -8.05
C GLU A 257 12.29 -12.82 -8.82
N GLY A 258 13.59 -12.93 -8.50
CA GLY A 258 14.46 -13.91 -9.12
C GLY A 258 15.59 -13.32 -9.95
N ARG A 259 16.19 -14.15 -10.81
CA ARG A 259 17.28 -13.76 -11.71
C ARG A 259 16.86 -13.94 -13.16
N GLY A 260 17.36 -13.07 -14.00
CA GLY A 260 17.18 -13.13 -15.45
C GLY A 260 16.06 -12.26 -15.97
N ARG A 261 15.88 -12.33 -17.28
CA ARG A 261 14.86 -11.60 -18.04
C ARG A 261 14.02 -12.59 -18.82
N GLY A 262 12.82 -12.17 -19.20
CA GLY A 262 12.01 -12.87 -20.17
C GLY A 262 12.60 -12.78 -21.58
N ASP A 263 11.81 -13.14 -22.58
CA ASP A 263 12.22 -13.13 -23.98
C ASP A 263 11.40 -12.08 -24.74
N LEU A 264 11.95 -11.66 -25.88
CA LEU A 264 11.23 -10.88 -26.87
C LEU A 264 10.69 -11.83 -27.95
N LEU A 265 9.40 -11.78 -28.19
CA LEU A 265 8.66 -12.56 -29.20
C LEU A 265 8.27 -11.62 -30.34
N ILE A 266 8.67 -11.98 -31.54
CA ILE A 266 8.41 -11.20 -32.76
C ILE A 266 7.64 -12.04 -33.75
#